data_ab481ce4893cd050dc5b0790f59e8bc8
#
_entry.id   ab481ce4893cd050dc5b0790f59e8bc8
#
_cell.length_a   1.000
_cell.length_b   1.000
_cell.length_c   1.000
_cell.angle_alpha   90.00
_cell.angle_beta   90.00
_cell.angle_gamma   90.00
#
_symmetry.space_group_name_H-M   'P 1'
#
loop_
_entity.id
_entity.type
_entity.pdbx_description
1 polymer ?
#
loop_
_entity_poly.entity_id
_entity_poly.type
_entity_poly.pdbx_seq_one_letter_code
_entity_poly.pdbx_strand_id
1 'polypeptide(L)'
;FRYRQSVDKKEINEALQKIDSYLGQTLFVENASIKPDGGLIEVQDDNAKWRIVLVSEAKHQGKDIENIEKGVLVGTKKDQDLMAAGNAIERSHKNISEIANLMLAESYFPYVLFLEGSNFLTETIQVKRPDGRIVTLEYNSGMLNRLDRLTAANYGMPINTNLCKNRFIKHEDKTIMLQAASIYTQGNGRSWESKKMFNIMFEVAETSLQMLGRDLWNQINRK
;
A
#
# COMPACT_ATOMS: atom_id res chain seq x y z
N PHE A 1 -21.55 5.91 -1.76
CA PHE A 1 -20.37 5.09 -1.44
C PHE A 1 -20.68 3.62 -1.64
N ARG A 2 -19.71 2.87 -2.14
CA ARG A 2 -19.73 1.41 -2.11
C ARG A 2 -18.36 0.86 -1.69
N TYR A 3 -18.38 -0.33 -1.10
CA TYR A 3 -17.18 -1.12 -0.82
C TYR A 3 -17.05 -2.25 -1.83
N ARG A 4 -15.83 -2.48 -2.33
CA ARG A 4 -15.48 -3.63 -3.17
C ARG A 4 -14.30 -4.39 -2.56
N GLN A 5 -14.41 -5.70 -2.53
CA GLN A 5 -13.32 -6.54 -2.03
C GLN A 5 -12.26 -6.83 -3.11
N SER A 6 -12.64 -6.76 -4.37
CA SER A 6 -11.77 -7.13 -5.49
C SER A 6 -12.05 -6.34 -6.75
N VAL A 7 -11.08 -6.35 -7.64
CA VAL A 7 -11.17 -5.84 -9.01
C VAL A 7 -10.86 -6.98 -9.97
N ASP A 8 -11.67 -7.14 -11.00
CA ASP A 8 -11.43 -8.14 -12.03
C ASP A 8 -10.36 -7.66 -13.02
N LYS A 9 -9.48 -8.55 -13.45
CA LYS A 9 -8.46 -8.21 -14.46
C LYS A 9 -9.05 -7.75 -15.77
N LYS A 10 -10.24 -8.23 -16.11
CA LYS A 10 -11.01 -7.76 -17.26
C LYS A 10 -11.26 -6.24 -17.18
N GLU A 11 -11.68 -5.75 -16.02
CA GLU A 11 -11.94 -4.32 -15.80
C GLU A 11 -10.66 -3.48 -15.98
N ILE A 12 -9.51 -4.01 -15.54
CA ILE A 12 -8.21 -3.35 -15.72
C ILE A 12 -7.85 -3.27 -17.21
N ASN A 13 -8.00 -4.39 -17.93
CA ASN A 13 -7.73 -4.42 -19.36
C ASN A 13 -8.63 -3.46 -20.13
N GLU A 14 -9.93 -3.42 -19.81
CA GLU A 14 -10.88 -2.48 -20.42
C GLU A 14 -10.52 -1.01 -20.13
N ALA A 15 -10.02 -0.72 -18.91
CA ALA A 15 -9.56 0.62 -18.58
C ALA A 15 -8.31 1.03 -19.38
N LEU A 16 -7.37 0.12 -19.55
CA LEU A 16 -6.16 0.34 -20.37
C LEU A 16 -6.50 0.52 -21.86
N GLN A 17 -7.37 -0.32 -22.41
CA GLN A 17 -7.80 -0.25 -23.82
C GLN A 17 -8.54 1.04 -24.16
N LYS A 18 -9.21 1.67 -23.19
CA LYS A 18 -9.80 3.00 -23.37
C LYS A 18 -8.77 4.11 -23.55
N ILE A 19 -7.54 3.91 -23.04
CA ILE A 19 -6.43 4.85 -23.18
C ILE A 19 -5.74 4.61 -24.53
N ASP A 20 -5.40 3.34 -24.82
CA ASP A 20 -4.77 2.94 -26.06
C ASP A 20 -5.15 1.48 -26.38
N SER A 21 -5.57 1.22 -27.61
CA SER A 21 -6.01 -0.12 -28.06
C SER A 21 -4.91 -1.18 -28.01
N TYR A 22 -3.65 -0.80 -27.96
CA TYR A 22 -2.51 -1.73 -27.81
C TYR A 22 -2.24 -2.11 -26.35
N LEU A 23 -2.82 -1.41 -25.38
CA LEU A 23 -2.69 -1.76 -23.96
C LEU A 23 -3.69 -2.87 -23.58
N GLY A 24 -3.38 -3.60 -22.51
CA GLY A 24 -4.27 -4.64 -21.96
C GLY A 24 -4.41 -5.89 -22.85
N GLN A 25 -3.52 -6.10 -23.80
CA GLN A 25 -3.56 -7.25 -24.73
C GLN A 25 -2.75 -8.47 -24.26
N THR A 26 -2.14 -8.40 -23.07
CA THR A 26 -1.36 -9.50 -22.54
C THR A 26 -2.23 -10.65 -22.06
N LEU A 27 -1.63 -11.82 -21.87
CA LEU A 27 -2.27 -13.06 -21.43
C LEU A 27 -3.27 -12.78 -20.30
N PHE A 28 -4.51 -12.96 -20.63
CA PHE A 28 -5.65 -12.72 -19.79
C PHE A 28 -6.17 -14.06 -19.28
N VAL A 29 -6.27 -14.19 -17.96
CA VAL A 29 -6.92 -15.35 -17.34
C VAL A 29 -8.33 -14.92 -16.96
N GLU A 30 -9.33 -15.51 -17.62
CA GLU A 30 -10.72 -15.28 -17.24
C GLU A 30 -10.93 -15.54 -15.75
N ASN A 31 -11.75 -14.71 -15.11
CA ASN A 31 -12.05 -14.77 -13.67
C ASN A 31 -10.88 -14.48 -12.73
N ALA A 32 -9.72 -14.01 -13.23
CA ALA A 32 -8.66 -13.53 -12.36
C ALA A 32 -9.03 -12.18 -11.75
N SER A 33 -8.82 -12.05 -10.45
CA SER A 33 -9.09 -10.81 -9.70
C SER A 33 -7.92 -10.44 -8.79
N ILE A 34 -7.87 -9.17 -8.44
CA ILE A 34 -6.93 -8.61 -7.48
C ILE A 34 -7.71 -8.27 -6.22
N LYS A 35 -7.14 -8.62 -5.07
CA LYS A 35 -7.78 -8.46 -3.76
C LYS A 35 -6.80 -7.78 -2.80
N PRO A 36 -6.78 -6.44 -2.73
CA PRO A 36 -6.13 -5.75 -1.63
C PRO A 36 -6.79 -6.15 -0.30
N ASP A 37 -6.03 -6.35 0.76
CA ASP A 37 -6.54 -6.92 2.01
C ASP A 37 -7.68 -6.09 2.65
N GLY A 38 -7.61 -4.76 2.54
CA GLY A 38 -8.65 -3.84 3.00
C GLY A 38 -9.68 -3.46 1.93
N GLY A 39 -9.53 -3.96 0.70
CA GLY A 39 -10.45 -3.66 -0.42
C GLY A 39 -10.38 -2.23 -0.93
N LEU A 40 -11.45 -1.82 -1.58
CA LEU A 40 -11.59 -0.52 -2.24
C LEU A 40 -12.87 0.18 -1.76
N ILE A 41 -12.77 1.50 -1.59
CA ILE A 41 -13.93 2.38 -1.37
C ILE A 41 -14.11 3.24 -2.60
N GLU A 42 -15.33 3.32 -3.10
CA GLU A 42 -15.68 4.09 -4.28
C GLU A 42 -16.84 5.05 -3.97
N VAL A 43 -16.85 6.16 -4.68
CA VAL A 43 -17.97 7.12 -4.72
C VAL A 43 -18.52 7.21 -6.12
N GLN A 44 -19.80 7.49 -6.24
CA GLN A 44 -20.40 7.78 -7.53
C GLN A 44 -20.31 9.29 -7.79
N ASP A 45 -19.74 9.68 -8.93
CA ASP A 45 -19.69 11.06 -9.37
C ASP A 45 -21.01 11.53 -10.03
N ASP A 46 -21.09 12.79 -10.38
CA ASP A 46 -22.29 13.40 -10.98
C ASP A 46 -22.68 12.79 -12.34
N ASN A 47 -21.75 12.10 -12.99
CA ASN A 47 -21.99 11.35 -14.24
C ASN A 47 -22.38 9.89 -13.98
N ALA A 48 -22.74 9.53 -12.76
CA ALA A 48 -23.04 8.17 -12.32
C ALA A 48 -21.86 7.18 -12.49
N LYS A 49 -20.63 7.67 -12.65
CA LYS A 49 -19.41 6.86 -12.74
C LYS A 49 -18.87 6.57 -11.35
N TRP A 50 -18.53 5.31 -11.09
CA TRP A 50 -17.86 4.92 -9.86
C TRP A 50 -16.37 5.30 -9.91
N ARG A 51 -15.92 5.98 -8.87
CA ARG A 51 -14.55 6.51 -8.73
C ARG A 51 -13.92 5.97 -7.45
N ILE A 52 -12.75 5.35 -7.59
CA ILE A 52 -12.01 4.82 -6.43
C ILE A 52 -11.46 6.00 -5.63
N VAL A 53 -11.75 6.05 -4.34
CA VAL A 53 -11.26 7.09 -3.42
C VAL A 53 -10.33 6.56 -2.35
N LEU A 54 -10.30 5.24 -2.16
CA LEU A 54 -9.36 4.57 -1.26
C LEU A 54 -9.15 3.13 -1.70
N VAL A 55 -7.91 2.69 -1.70
CA VAL A 55 -7.49 1.27 -1.72
C VAL A 55 -6.60 1.05 -0.52
N SER A 56 -6.87 0.04 0.29
CA SER A 56 -6.06 -0.26 1.46
C SER A 56 -5.56 -1.69 1.48
N GLU A 57 -4.33 -1.84 1.91
CA GLU A 57 -3.66 -3.13 2.10
C GLU A 57 -2.80 -3.08 3.36
N ALA A 58 -2.68 -4.19 4.08
CA ALA A 58 -1.82 -4.33 5.25
C ALA A 58 -0.98 -5.60 5.14
N LYS A 59 0.28 -5.53 5.55
CA LYS A 59 1.19 -6.68 5.59
C LYS A 59 1.93 -6.73 6.90
N HIS A 60 1.82 -7.87 7.56
CA HIS A 60 2.62 -8.19 8.75
C HIS A 60 3.75 -9.13 8.37
N GLN A 61 5.00 -8.76 8.70
CA GLN A 61 6.16 -9.59 8.45
C GLN A 61 7.23 -9.47 9.53
N GLY A 62 7.71 -10.65 9.93
CA GLY A 62 8.69 -10.77 11.01
C GLY A 62 8.02 -10.80 12.37
N LYS A 63 8.30 -11.85 13.15
CA LYS A 63 7.75 -12.07 14.50
C LYS A 63 8.81 -11.99 15.59
N ASP A 64 9.94 -11.34 15.30
CA ASP A 64 11.06 -11.32 16.24
C ASP A 64 10.72 -10.58 17.53
N ILE A 65 9.92 -9.52 17.44
CA ILE A 65 9.47 -8.75 18.60
C ILE A 65 8.62 -9.64 19.51
N GLU A 66 7.58 -10.26 18.98
CA GLU A 66 6.66 -11.13 19.71
C GLU A 66 7.36 -12.38 20.24
N ASN A 67 8.32 -12.93 19.49
CA ASN A 67 9.09 -14.09 19.90
C ASN A 67 10.02 -13.75 21.08
N ILE A 68 10.70 -12.61 21.03
CA ILE A 68 11.54 -12.12 22.14
C ILE A 68 10.69 -11.91 23.39
N GLU A 69 9.54 -11.26 23.27
CA GLU A 69 8.62 -11.01 24.39
C GLU A 69 8.06 -12.30 25.00
N LYS A 70 7.91 -13.36 24.22
CA LYS A 70 7.49 -14.69 24.69
C LYS A 70 8.64 -15.54 25.22
N GLY A 71 9.88 -15.05 25.17
CA GLY A 71 11.07 -15.80 25.57
C GLY A 71 11.54 -16.83 24.55
N VAL A 72 10.99 -16.84 23.35
CA VAL A 72 11.43 -17.71 22.26
C VAL A 72 12.76 -17.22 21.71
N LEU A 73 13.62 -18.15 21.25
CA LEU A 73 14.89 -17.80 20.61
C LEU A 73 14.62 -17.24 19.21
N VAL A 74 15.32 -16.14 18.88
CA VAL A 74 15.24 -15.49 17.59
C VAL A 74 16.44 -15.86 16.72
N GLY A 75 16.20 -16.06 15.43
CA GLY A 75 17.26 -16.34 14.47
C GLY A 75 17.60 -17.83 14.29
N THR A 76 16.84 -18.74 14.90
CA THR A 76 16.93 -20.18 14.62
C THR A 76 15.90 -20.58 13.56
N LYS A 77 16.13 -21.72 12.88
CA LYS A 77 15.18 -22.24 11.86
C LYS A 77 13.77 -22.46 12.38
N LYS A 78 13.59 -22.68 13.68
CA LYS A 78 12.27 -22.86 14.33
C LYS A 78 11.55 -21.54 14.60
N ASP A 79 12.30 -20.46 14.74
CA ASP A 79 11.80 -19.12 15.10
C ASP A 79 11.67 -18.21 13.89
N GLN A 80 12.18 -18.63 12.74
CA GLN A 80 12.03 -17.88 11.50
C GLN A 80 10.61 -17.99 10.99
N ASP A 81 10.04 -16.86 10.63
CA ASP A 81 8.80 -16.83 9.88
C ASP A 81 9.01 -17.56 8.55
N LEU A 82 8.36 -18.72 8.42
CA LEU A 82 8.49 -19.58 7.23
C LEU A 82 7.85 -18.96 5.98
N MET A 83 7.07 -17.91 6.12
CA MET A 83 6.59 -17.16 4.97
C MET A 83 7.75 -16.40 4.35
N ALA A 84 8.19 -16.89 3.18
CA ALA A 84 9.18 -16.19 2.38
C ALA A 84 8.72 -14.75 2.19
N ALA A 85 9.45 -13.83 2.79
CA ALA A 85 9.14 -12.41 2.77
C ALA A 85 9.03 -11.82 1.36
N GLY A 86 9.68 -12.46 0.38
CA GLY A 86 9.53 -12.16 -1.02
C GLY A 86 8.07 -12.18 -1.48
N ASN A 87 7.32 -13.20 -1.16
CA ASN A 87 5.95 -13.40 -1.64
C ASN A 87 4.98 -12.28 -1.22
N ALA A 88 5.12 -11.74 0.00
CA ALA A 88 4.23 -10.68 0.44
C ALA A 88 4.54 -9.35 -0.26
N ILE A 89 5.82 -9.04 -0.45
CA ILE A 89 6.26 -7.86 -1.19
C ILE A 89 5.86 -7.96 -2.66
N GLU A 90 6.08 -9.12 -3.28
CA GLU A 90 5.69 -9.37 -4.67
C GLU A 90 4.18 -9.23 -4.86
N ARG A 91 3.37 -9.75 -3.93
CA ARG A 91 1.90 -9.60 -3.98
C ARG A 91 1.47 -8.15 -3.81
N SER A 92 2.05 -7.41 -2.85
CA SER A 92 1.75 -6.00 -2.68
C SER A 92 2.15 -5.20 -3.92
N HIS A 93 3.34 -5.43 -4.46
CA HIS A 93 3.80 -4.78 -5.67
C HIS A 93 2.89 -5.07 -6.87
N LYS A 94 2.47 -6.34 -7.03
CA LYS A 94 1.50 -6.71 -8.05
C LYS A 94 0.18 -5.96 -7.86
N ASN A 95 -0.39 -5.96 -6.66
CA ASN A 95 -1.65 -5.26 -6.39
C ASN A 95 -1.53 -3.76 -6.68
N ILE A 96 -0.45 -3.12 -6.23
CA ILE A 96 -0.17 -1.70 -6.51
C ILE A 96 -0.13 -1.45 -8.01
N SER A 97 0.65 -2.24 -8.75
CA SER A 97 0.83 -2.07 -10.21
C SER A 97 -0.48 -2.26 -10.98
N GLU A 98 -1.26 -3.25 -10.60
CA GLU A 98 -2.53 -3.54 -11.29
C GLU A 98 -3.60 -2.46 -11.00
N ILE A 99 -3.67 -1.94 -9.78
CA ILE A 99 -4.55 -0.83 -9.44
C ILE A 99 -4.05 0.48 -10.10
N ALA A 100 -2.73 0.68 -10.20
CA ALA A 100 -2.18 1.81 -10.94
C ALA A 100 -2.59 1.77 -12.43
N ASN A 101 -2.54 0.59 -13.04
CA ASN A 101 -3.02 0.39 -14.41
C ASN A 101 -4.53 0.70 -14.55
N LEU A 102 -5.36 0.26 -13.60
CA LEU A 102 -6.78 0.60 -13.58
C LEU A 102 -7.02 2.11 -13.51
N MET A 103 -6.18 2.82 -12.77
CA MET A 103 -6.28 4.24 -12.51
C MET A 103 -5.35 5.11 -13.37
N LEU A 104 -4.79 4.56 -14.44
CA LEU A 104 -3.77 5.25 -15.26
C LEU A 104 -4.27 6.58 -15.85
N ALA A 105 -5.57 6.72 -16.11
CA ALA A 105 -6.19 7.95 -16.60
C ALA A 105 -6.48 8.98 -15.48
N GLU A 106 -6.31 8.63 -14.21
CA GLU A 106 -6.66 9.50 -13.10
C GLU A 106 -5.46 10.36 -12.65
N SER A 107 -5.74 11.57 -12.16
CA SER A 107 -4.70 12.49 -11.65
C SER A 107 -4.28 12.22 -10.21
N TYR A 108 -4.78 11.16 -9.59
CA TYR A 108 -4.51 10.77 -8.22
C TYR A 108 -4.43 9.25 -8.11
N PHE A 109 -3.76 8.77 -7.03
CA PHE A 109 -3.60 7.34 -6.78
C PHE A 109 -3.78 7.03 -5.28
N PRO A 110 -4.99 6.60 -4.84
CA PRO A 110 -5.36 6.51 -3.43
C PRO A 110 -4.98 5.17 -2.79
N TYR A 111 -3.85 4.62 -3.15
CA TYR A 111 -3.39 3.34 -2.60
C TYR A 111 -2.59 3.55 -1.31
N VAL A 112 -3.03 2.90 -0.23
CA VAL A 112 -2.37 2.91 1.08
C VAL A 112 -1.92 1.52 1.44
N LEU A 113 -0.62 1.37 1.73
CA LEU A 113 -0.02 0.13 2.21
C LEU A 113 0.50 0.32 3.64
N PHE A 114 -0.05 -0.43 4.58
CA PHE A 114 0.43 -0.50 5.95
C PHE A 114 1.37 -1.68 6.13
N LEU A 115 2.55 -1.41 6.69
CA LEU A 115 3.57 -2.40 6.96
C LEU A 115 3.80 -2.49 8.47
N GLU A 116 3.86 -3.72 9.00
CA GLU A 116 4.13 -4.01 10.41
C GLU A 116 4.97 -5.30 10.55
N GLY A 117 5.59 -5.47 11.71
CA GLY A 117 6.49 -6.59 12.02
C GLY A 117 7.97 -6.22 11.94
N SER A 118 8.80 -7.05 12.53
CA SER A 118 10.25 -6.78 12.68
C SER A 118 11.01 -6.62 11.37
N ASN A 119 10.46 -7.10 10.25
CA ASN A 119 11.09 -6.94 8.93
C ASN A 119 10.95 -5.54 8.32
N PHE A 120 10.12 -4.70 8.92
CA PHE A 120 9.88 -3.33 8.46
C PHE A 120 10.34 -2.27 9.48
N LEU A 121 11.27 -2.64 10.37
CA LEU A 121 11.91 -1.70 11.27
C LEU A 121 12.64 -0.61 10.49
N THR A 122 12.45 0.63 10.92
CA THR A 122 13.18 1.80 10.42
C THR A 122 14.01 2.48 11.52
N GLU A 123 13.98 1.92 12.73
CA GLU A 123 14.77 2.37 13.89
C GLU A 123 15.27 1.17 14.68
N THR A 124 16.34 1.36 15.46
CA THR A 124 16.82 0.36 16.41
C THR A 124 15.93 0.36 17.64
N ILE A 125 15.45 -0.82 18.04
CA ILE A 125 14.56 -0.98 19.17
C ILE A 125 15.14 -1.92 20.23
N GLN A 126 14.70 -1.76 21.46
CA GLN A 126 14.99 -2.68 22.56
C GLN A 126 13.72 -3.42 22.96
N VAL A 127 13.82 -4.75 23.00
CA VAL A 127 12.72 -5.64 23.37
C VAL A 127 13.12 -6.43 24.63
N LYS A 128 12.29 -6.39 25.66
CA LYS A 128 12.55 -7.08 26.93
C LYS A 128 12.00 -8.51 26.88
N ARG A 129 12.84 -9.47 27.23
CA ARG A 129 12.43 -10.87 27.43
C ARG A 129 11.74 -11.07 28.79
N PRO A 130 11.00 -12.17 28.97
CA PRO A 130 10.39 -12.51 30.27
C PRO A 130 11.41 -12.70 31.40
N ASP A 131 12.63 -13.13 31.09
CA ASP A 131 13.74 -13.29 32.05
C ASP A 131 14.43 -11.97 32.41
N GLY A 132 13.93 -10.84 31.89
CA GLY A 132 14.45 -9.51 32.16
C GLY A 132 15.56 -9.05 31.21
N ARG A 133 16.13 -9.93 30.40
CA ARG A 133 17.16 -9.57 29.43
C ARG A 133 16.56 -8.66 28.33
N ILE A 134 17.39 -7.74 27.86
CA ILE A 134 17.07 -6.84 26.78
C ILE A 134 17.76 -7.34 25.52
N VAL A 135 16.99 -7.49 24.45
CA VAL A 135 17.49 -7.81 23.10
C VAL A 135 17.34 -6.55 22.25
N THR A 136 18.43 -6.13 21.62
CA THR A 136 18.42 -5.05 20.66
C THR A 136 18.17 -5.62 19.28
N LEU A 137 17.13 -5.15 18.62
CA LEU A 137 16.89 -5.40 17.20
C LEU A 137 17.38 -4.18 16.44
N GLU A 138 18.40 -4.42 15.62
CA GLU A 138 18.99 -3.37 14.81
C GLU A 138 18.30 -3.31 13.46
N TYR A 139 18.12 -2.09 13.03
CA TYR A 139 17.82 -1.75 11.67
C TYR A 139 19.06 -2.08 10.80
N ASN A 140 19.01 -3.15 10.06
CA ASN A 140 20.13 -3.56 9.21
C ASN A 140 19.68 -3.81 7.75
N SER A 141 20.65 -3.84 6.85
CA SER A 141 20.42 -4.00 5.42
C SER A 141 19.61 -5.26 5.05
N GLY A 142 19.68 -6.30 5.84
CA GLY A 142 18.92 -7.54 5.60
C GLY A 142 17.43 -7.39 5.93
N MET A 143 17.09 -6.67 6.99
CA MET A 143 15.69 -6.35 7.34
C MET A 143 15.12 -5.25 6.44
N LEU A 144 15.95 -4.27 6.10
CA LEU A 144 15.62 -3.19 5.21
C LEU A 144 15.34 -3.60 3.77
N ASN A 145 15.98 -4.64 3.30
CA ASN A 145 15.89 -5.10 1.92
C ASN A 145 14.43 -5.26 1.45
N ARG A 146 13.51 -5.48 2.35
CA ARG A 146 12.09 -5.64 2.01
C ARG A 146 11.36 -4.31 1.89
N LEU A 147 11.60 -3.40 2.84
CA LEU A 147 11.12 -2.03 2.73
C LEU A 147 11.77 -1.33 1.53
N ASP A 148 13.08 -1.50 1.36
CA ASP A 148 13.84 -0.95 0.24
C ASP A 148 13.30 -1.42 -1.13
N ARG A 149 12.95 -2.70 -1.27
CA ARG A 149 12.31 -3.20 -2.50
C ARG A 149 10.97 -2.52 -2.79
N LEU A 150 10.15 -2.28 -1.75
CA LEU A 150 8.88 -1.58 -1.94
C LEU A 150 9.09 -0.11 -2.29
N THR A 151 10.02 0.56 -1.61
CA THR A 151 10.34 1.97 -1.89
C THR A 151 11.03 2.13 -3.23
N ALA A 152 11.93 1.21 -3.63
CA ALA A 152 12.55 1.20 -4.95
C ALA A 152 11.49 1.01 -6.06
N ALA A 153 10.58 0.05 -5.89
CA ALA A 153 9.45 -0.16 -6.79
C ALA A 153 8.48 1.03 -6.81
N ASN A 154 8.43 1.80 -5.73
CA ASN A 154 7.67 3.04 -5.59
C ASN A 154 8.48 4.29 -6.00
N TYR A 155 9.52 4.12 -6.83
CA TYR A 155 10.35 5.20 -7.36
C TYR A 155 11.13 5.98 -6.29
N GLY A 156 11.50 5.35 -5.18
CA GLY A 156 12.19 6.02 -4.07
C GLY A 156 11.37 7.08 -3.35
N MET A 157 10.03 7.05 -3.48
CA MET A 157 9.16 8.02 -2.81
C MET A 157 9.25 7.86 -1.29
N PRO A 158 9.07 8.95 -0.52
CA PRO A 158 9.14 8.91 0.94
C PRO A 158 8.05 8.00 1.52
N ILE A 159 8.39 7.30 2.60
CA ILE A 159 7.42 6.57 3.42
C ILE A 159 6.72 7.52 4.41
N ASN A 160 5.62 7.03 5.00
CA ASN A 160 4.83 7.78 6.00
C ASN A 160 4.33 9.15 5.48
N THR A 161 4.05 9.21 4.19
CA THR A 161 3.57 10.43 3.51
C THR A 161 2.37 10.08 2.65
N ASN A 162 1.35 10.93 2.67
CA ASN A 162 0.22 10.83 1.75
C ASN A 162 0.68 11.22 0.34
N LEU A 163 0.78 10.25 -0.55
CA LEU A 163 1.17 10.41 -1.96
C LEU A 163 -0.03 10.30 -2.92
N CYS A 164 -1.24 10.35 -2.41
CA CYS A 164 -2.46 10.18 -3.21
C CYS A 164 -2.50 11.08 -4.45
N LYS A 165 -2.06 12.32 -4.31
CA LYS A 165 -1.93 13.23 -5.44
C LYS A 165 -0.74 12.84 -6.30
N ASN A 166 -0.98 12.43 -7.55
CA ASN A 166 0.08 12.04 -8.46
C ASN A 166 1.16 13.11 -8.64
N ARG A 167 2.40 12.67 -8.74
CA ARG A 167 3.57 13.52 -8.96
C ARG A 167 3.83 13.65 -10.45
N PHE A 168 3.88 14.90 -10.91
CA PHE A 168 4.31 15.22 -12.27
C PHE A 168 5.74 15.75 -12.22
N ILE A 169 6.63 15.12 -12.97
CA ILE A 169 8.03 15.48 -13.07
C ILE A 169 8.29 15.99 -14.49
N LYS A 170 8.87 17.18 -14.59
CA LYS A 170 9.37 17.71 -15.85
C LYS A 170 10.79 17.19 -16.09
N HIS A 171 10.99 16.60 -17.23
CA HIS A 171 12.31 16.20 -17.72
C HIS A 171 12.44 16.62 -19.17
N GLU A 172 13.29 17.61 -19.43
CA GLU A 172 13.38 18.30 -20.70
C GLU A 172 11.99 18.86 -21.10
N ASP A 173 11.51 18.56 -22.29
CA ASP A 173 10.20 19.00 -22.81
C ASP A 173 9.06 18.01 -22.48
N LYS A 174 9.33 16.98 -21.66
CA LYS A 174 8.35 15.94 -21.33
C LYS A 174 7.86 16.09 -19.90
N THR A 175 6.59 15.78 -19.70
CA THR A 175 6.01 15.63 -18.36
C THR A 175 5.75 14.14 -18.12
N ILE A 176 6.33 13.62 -17.05
CA ILE A 176 6.18 12.23 -16.62
C ILE A 176 5.30 12.22 -15.38
N MET A 177 4.24 11.41 -15.41
CA MET A 177 3.40 11.15 -14.25
C MET A 177 3.91 9.92 -13.49
N LEU A 178 4.07 10.04 -12.18
CA LEU A 178 4.40 8.94 -11.29
C LEU A 178 3.23 8.65 -10.35
N GLN A 179 2.71 7.44 -10.42
CA GLN A 179 1.70 6.92 -9.50
C GLN A 179 2.40 6.15 -8.39
N ALA A 180 2.46 6.72 -7.19
CA ALA A 180 3.12 6.12 -6.06
C ALA A 180 2.13 5.77 -4.95
N ALA A 181 2.21 4.55 -4.42
CA ALA A 181 1.45 4.17 -3.24
C ALA A 181 1.93 4.92 -1.99
N SER A 182 0.99 5.27 -1.11
CA SER A 182 1.29 5.82 0.21
C SER A 182 1.70 4.68 1.15
N ILE A 183 3.00 4.48 1.33
CA ILE A 183 3.56 3.39 2.15
C ILE A 183 3.78 3.90 3.57
N TYR A 184 3.17 3.21 4.53
CA TYR A 184 3.27 3.54 5.96
C TYR A 184 3.87 2.38 6.74
N THR A 185 4.85 2.66 7.58
CA THR A 185 5.41 1.74 8.57
C THR A 185 5.60 2.45 9.90
N GLN A 186 5.43 1.69 10.98
CA GLN A 186 5.88 2.14 12.28
C GLN A 186 7.36 1.78 12.42
N GLY A 187 8.21 2.75 12.76
CA GLY A 187 9.67 2.55 12.88
C GLY A 187 10.06 1.43 13.83
N ASN A 188 9.25 1.22 14.87
CA ASN A 188 9.42 0.18 15.88
C ASN A 188 8.90 -1.21 15.50
N GLY A 189 8.34 -1.41 14.29
CA GLY A 189 7.82 -2.68 13.80
C GLY A 189 6.60 -3.23 14.55
N ARG A 190 5.97 -2.44 15.44
CA ARG A 190 4.76 -2.84 16.17
C ARG A 190 3.54 -2.81 15.26
N SER A 191 2.49 -3.51 15.67
CA SER A 191 1.21 -3.49 14.98
C SER A 191 0.56 -2.11 15.00
N TRP A 192 -0.13 -1.81 13.93
CA TRP A 192 -0.87 -0.57 13.77
C TRP A 192 -2.09 -0.49 14.69
N GLU A 193 -2.26 0.66 15.31
CA GLU A 193 -3.51 0.99 15.99
C GLU A 193 -4.59 1.30 14.97
N SER A 194 -5.77 0.69 15.09
CA SER A 194 -6.89 0.88 14.17
C SER A 194 -7.26 2.35 13.97
N LYS A 195 -7.18 3.17 15.02
CA LYS A 195 -7.47 4.60 14.94
C LYS A 195 -6.46 5.36 14.07
N LYS A 196 -5.18 5.01 14.19
CA LYS A 196 -4.12 5.62 13.35
C LYS A 196 -4.30 5.23 11.89
N MET A 197 -4.56 3.94 11.62
CA MET A 197 -4.86 3.48 10.26
C MET A 197 -6.07 4.22 9.69
N PHE A 198 -7.14 4.33 10.45
CA PHE A 198 -8.34 5.05 10.03
C PHE A 198 -8.04 6.51 9.66
N ASN A 199 -7.30 7.23 10.49
CA ASN A 199 -6.97 8.63 10.22
C ASN A 199 -6.18 8.79 8.92
N ILE A 200 -5.20 7.91 8.67
CA ILE A 200 -4.40 7.91 7.44
C ILE A 200 -5.30 7.59 6.22
N MET A 201 -6.12 6.56 6.31
CA MET A 201 -7.05 6.20 5.24
C MET A 201 -8.05 7.32 4.95
N PHE A 202 -8.54 7.98 5.98
CA PHE A 202 -9.45 9.12 5.86
C PHE A 202 -8.78 10.29 5.13
N GLU A 203 -7.54 10.66 5.51
CA GLU A 203 -6.75 11.71 4.84
C GLU A 203 -6.55 11.43 3.36
N VAL A 204 -6.24 10.17 3.00
CA VAL A 204 -6.08 9.77 1.59
C VAL A 204 -7.41 9.85 0.84
N ALA A 205 -8.51 9.39 1.45
CA ALA A 205 -9.84 9.48 0.87
C ALA A 205 -10.27 10.95 0.67
N GLU A 206 -10.02 11.82 1.65
CA GLU A 206 -10.25 13.27 1.52
C GLU A 206 -9.47 13.86 0.35
N THR A 207 -8.18 13.53 0.24
CA THR A 207 -7.34 13.99 -0.87
C THR A 207 -7.91 13.54 -2.21
N SER A 208 -8.38 12.29 -2.32
CA SER A 208 -9.03 11.76 -3.52
C SER A 208 -10.30 12.52 -3.89
N LEU A 209 -11.15 12.78 -2.90
CA LEU A 209 -12.39 13.53 -3.10
C LEU A 209 -12.13 14.97 -3.57
N GLN A 210 -11.11 15.63 -2.99
CA GLN A 210 -10.68 16.96 -3.43
C GLN A 210 -10.16 16.95 -4.88
N MET A 211 -9.48 15.88 -5.29
CA MET A 211 -8.99 15.71 -6.66
C MET A 211 -10.13 15.46 -7.66
N LEU A 212 -11.23 14.84 -7.24
CA LEU A 212 -12.41 14.62 -8.05
C LEU A 212 -13.25 15.90 -8.31
N GLY A 213 -13.07 16.93 -7.50
CA GLY A 213 -13.66 18.22 -7.68
C GLY A 213 -14.37 18.77 -6.43
N ARG A 214 -14.45 20.08 -6.36
CA ARG A 214 -15.04 20.80 -5.20
C ARG A 214 -16.52 20.45 -4.99
N ASP A 215 -17.26 20.23 -6.05
CA ASP A 215 -18.69 20.00 -5.96
C ASP A 215 -19.00 18.65 -5.32
N LEU A 216 -18.29 17.60 -5.73
CA LEU A 216 -18.41 16.27 -5.11
C LEU A 216 -17.97 16.30 -3.63
N TRP A 217 -16.87 16.97 -3.33
CA TRP A 217 -16.39 17.18 -1.96
C TRP A 217 -17.43 17.88 -1.09
N ASN A 218 -18.02 18.98 -1.59
CA ASN A 218 -19.00 19.76 -0.87
C ASN A 218 -20.30 18.99 -0.65
N GLN A 219 -20.75 18.17 -1.60
CA GLN A 219 -21.95 17.33 -1.47
C GLN A 219 -21.79 16.28 -0.36
N ILE A 220 -20.60 15.68 -0.24
CA ILE A 220 -20.32 14.63 0.74
C ILE A 220 -20.20 15.20 2.15
N ASN A 221 -19.64 16.41 2.30
CA ASN A 221 -19.41 17.04 3.61
C ASN A 221 -20.57 17.91 4.11
N ARG A 222 -21.66 18.04 3.37
CA ARG A 222 -22.86 18.81 3.78
C ARG A 222 -23.83 18.02 4.66
N LYS A 223 -23.43 16.91 5.23
CA LYS A 223 -24.29 16.13 6.16
C LYS A 223 -23.90 16.35 7.61
#